data_17fb5212524c12e2db9f07575e9c588c
#
_entry.id   17fb5212524c12e2db9f07575e9c588c
#
_cell.length_a   1.000
_cell.length_b   1.000
_cell.length_c   1.000
_cell.angle_alpha   90.00
_cell.angle_beta   90.00
_cell.angle_gamma   90.00
#
_symmetry.space_group_name_H-M   'P 1'
#
loop_
_entity.id
_entity.type
_entity.pdbx_description
1 polymer ?
#
loop_
_entity_poly.entity_id
_entity_poly.type
_entity_poly.pdbx_seq_one_letter_code
_entity_poly.pdbx_strand_id
1 'polypeptide(L)'
;MNSVKINDRYIPLFNDPSRYFVVTGGRGSGKSFGVAIFLLNLICHRGHKVLFTRYTMVSAQTSIIPEFIEKIDLMGLAHLFRITKDEIINLETKSSIIFKGIRTSSGNQTAALKSLAKVTTFVLDEAEELVEEETFDKIDFSVRTQTEQNRCILILNPTTKEHWIYKRWFQNIGIPEGWNGMEWNTTYIHTTYMDNKDNLSESFLLQIDEMKKNRPDKYMHQMLGGWLSSAEGTIYKDWKVGDYEQTELTVFGQDFGFSTDPTTLVQISVDTEKKKLWVRECYALTGLTTSQIAQKNRQHAGLDLIICDSAEPRLIQELKNLELNIRGAIKKKGSILSGIALMQDYQIIVDKGSHAVIKELNNYVWKTKNATPIDDYNHTLDGIRYGLEYLVRGKSLGRYVIR
;
A
#
# COMPACT_ATOMS: atom_id res chain seq x y z
N MET A 1 -13.00 9.88 39.13
CA MET A 1 -12.44 9.86 37.78
C MET A 1 -11.08 10.54 37.82
N ASN A 2 -10.02 9.83 37.50
CA ASN A 2 -8.70 10.44 37.46
C ASN A 2 -8.58 11.35 36.22
N SER A 3 -7.91 12.49 36.37
CA SER A 3 -7.57 13.35 35.22
C SER A 3 -6.45 12.69 34.44
N VAL A 4 -6.73 12.34 33.18
CA VAL A 4 -5.73 11.80 32.24
C VAL A 4 -5.39 12.89 31.23
N LYS A 5 -4.12 13.29 31.21
CA LYS A 5 -3.64 14.28 30.24
C LYS A 5 -3.39 13.56 28.90
N ILE A 6 -4.03 14.06 27.84
CA ILE A 6 -3.74 13.68 26.47
C ILE A 6 -3.01 14.82 25.76
N ASN A 7 -2.31 14.51 24.66
CA ASN A 7 -1.73 15.55 23.82
C ASN A 7 -2.86 16.34 23.14
N ASP A 8 -2.71 17.68 23.10
CA ASP A 8 -3.72 18.58 22.54
C ASP A 8 -4.05 18.31 21.07
N ARG A 9 -3.15 17.68 20.32
CA ARG A 9 -3.37 17.22 18.94
C ARG A 9 -4.54 16.26 18.80
N TYR A 10 -4.92 15.53 19.88
CA TYR A 10 -6.04 14.58 19.86
C TYR A 10 -7.37 15.20 20.32
N ILE A 11 -7.40 16.45 20.77
CA ILE A 11 -8.64 17.16 21.15
C ILE A 11 -9.69 17.16 20.04
N PRO A 12 -9.34 17.30 18.73
CA PRO A 12 -10.30 17.24 17.64
C PRO A 12 -11.11 15.93 17.57
N LEU A 13 -10.60 14.80 18.07
CA LEU A 13 -11.38 13.55 18.16
C LEU A 13 -12.66 13.73 18.99
N PHE A 14 -12.61 14.60 20.02
CA PHE A 14 -13.72 14.83 20.95
C PHE A 14 -14.71 15.89 20.44
N ASN A 15 -14.22 16.87 19.68
CA ASN A 15 -14.96 18.10 19.40
C ASN A 15 -15.44 18.23 17.94
N ASP A 16 -14.72 17.61 16.98
CA ASP A 16 -15.02 17.82 15.57
C ASP A 16 -16.20 16.97 15.09
N PRO A 17 -17.09 17.55 14.27
CA PRO A 17 -18.24 16.83 13.72
C PRO A 17 -17.91 15.96 12.51
N SER A 18 -16.65 15.78 12.18
CA SER A 18 -16.17 15.06 11.00
C SER A 18 -16.65 13.60 10.96
N ARG A 19 -16.87 13.09 9.75
CA ARG A 19 -17.09 11.65 9.55
C ARG A 19 -15.78 10.89 9.59
N TYR A 20 -14.73 11.44 8.97
CA TYR A 20 -13.42 10.78 8.87
C TYR A 20 -12.41 11.46 9.76
N PHE A 21 -11.61 10.65 10.44
CA PHE A 21 -10.46 11.07 11.22
C PHE A 21 -9.25 10.30 10.73
N VAL A 22 -8.29 11.00 10.10
CA VAL A 22 -7.07 10.42 9.58
C VAL A 22 -5.93 10.74 10.53
N VAL A 23 -5.60 9.76 11.38
CA VAL A 23 -4.59 9.90 12.45
C VAL A 23 -3.28 9.31 11.98
N THR A 24 -2.36 10.16 11.53
CA THR A 24 -1.05 9.77 11.02
C THR A 24 0.06 10.14 12.00
N GLY A 25 1.24 9.56 11.82
CA GLY A 25 2.42 9.98 12.57
C GLY A 25 3.45 8.88 12.73
N GLY A 26 4.59 9.24 13.30
CA GLY A 26 5.70 8.34 13.53
C GLY A 26 5.49 7.39 14.72
N ARG A 27 6.47 6.51 14.91
CA ARG A 27 6.54 5.64 16.10
C ARG A 27 6.77 6.47 17.36
N GLY A 28 6.18 6.05 18.48
CA GLY A 28 6.30 6.75 19.76
C GLY A 28 5.49 8.04 19.86
N SER A 29 4.63 8.38 18.90
CA SER A 29 3.86 9.62 18.88
C SER A 29 2.57 9.60 19.72
N GLY A 30 2.20 8.45 20.32
CA GLY A 30 1.03 8.33 21.19
C GLY A 30 -0.33 8.18 20.47
N LYS A 31 -0.35 7.86 19.17
CA LYS A 31 -1.60 7.71 18.39
C LYS A 31 -2.60 6.75 19.03
N SER A 32 -2.18 5.51 19.26
CA SER A 32 -3.05 4.47 19.83
C SER A 32 -3.52 4.84 21.24
N PHE A 33 -2.65 5.52 22.03
CA PHE A 33 -3.03 6.02 23.35
C PHE A 33 -4.14 7.07 23.26
N GLY A 34 -3.96 8.12 22.47
CA GLY A 34 -4.94 9.21 22.31
C GLY A 34 -6.28 8.71 21.79
N VAL A 35 -6.28 7.85 20.78
CA VAL A 35 -7.51 7.25 20.23
C VAL A 35 -8.18 6.33 21.25
N ALA A 36 -7.43 5.49 21.98
CA ALA A 36 -8.01 4.60 22.99
C ALA A 36 -8.69 5.37 24.13
N ILE A 37 -8.07 6.45 24.64
CA ILE A 37 -8.69 7.34 25.65
C ILE A 37 -9.98 7.96 25.09
N PHE A 38 -9.96 8.44 23.83
CA PHE A 38 -11.18 8.94 23.19
C PHE A 38 -12.28 7.89 23.12
N LEU A 39 -11.97 6.67 22.69
CA LEU A 39 -12.96 5.58 22.56
C LEU A 39 -13.54 5.16 23.91
N LEU A 40 -12.71 5.08 24.95
CA LEU A 40 -13.18 4.80 26.32
C LEU A 40 -14.09 5.91 26.84
N ASN A 41 -13.75 7.18 26.59
CA ASN A 41 -14.62 8.30 26.90
C ASN A 41 -15.94 8.22 26.13
N LEU A 42 -15.89 7.93 24.82
CA LEU A 42 -17.06 7.82 23.96
C LEU A 42 -18.08 6.80 24.49
N ILE A 43 -17.64 5.62 24.93
CA ILE A 43 -18.53 4.59 25.47
C ILE A 43 -19.00 4.86 26.92
N CYS A 44 -18.50 5.92 27.57
CA CYS A 44 -19.11 6.45 28.78
C CYS A 44 -20.42 7.24 28.49
N HIS A 45 -20.72 7.49 27.23
CA HIS A 45 -22.00 8.04 26.78
C HIS A 45 -22.87 6.94 26.17
N ARG A 46 -24.22 7.12 26.24
CA ARG A 46 -25.17 6.15 25.69
C ARG A 46 -25.23 6.23 24.16
N GLY A 47 -25.60 5.12 23.53
CA GLY A 47 -25.88 5.06 22.09
C GLY A 47 -24.67 4.69 21.21
N HIS A 48 -23.49 4.51 21.80
CA HIS A 48 -22.29 4.24 21.03
C HIS A 48 -21.93 2.76 20.96
N LYS A 49 -21.68 2.30 19.74
CA LYS A 49 -21.13 0.98 19.44
C LYS A 49 -19.94 1.16 18.51
N VAL A 50 -18.75 0.86 19.03
CA VAL A 50 -17.49 1.00 18.31
C VAL A 50 -17.10 -0.35 17.74
N LEU A 51 -16.78 -0.39 16.44
CA LEU A 51 -16.12 -1.50 15.78
C LEU A 51 -14.64 -1.16 15.63
N PHE A 52 -13.80 -1.73 16.49
CA PHE A 52 -12.33 -1.60 16.41
C PHE A 52 -11.75 -2.75 15.62
N THR A 53 -11.01 -2.44 14.55
CA THR A 53 -10.43 -3.46 13.67
C THR A 53 -8.95 -3.24 13.43
N ARG A 54 -8.24 -4.35 13.16
CA ARG A 54 -6.97 -4.42 12.44
C ARG A 54 -7.14 -5.32 11.22
N TYR A 55 -6.28 -5.17 10.23
CA TYR A 55 -6.32 -6.04 9.06
C TYR A 55 -6.14 -7.50 9.46
N THR A 56 -5.10 -7.80 10.24
CA THR A 56 -4.88 -9.10 10.87
C THR A 56 -5.01 -8.97 12.39
N MET A 57 -5.92 -9.72 12.99
CA MET A 57 -6.06 -9.79 14.44
C MET A 57 -6.24 -11.25 14.85
N VAL A 58 -5.16 -11.86 15.32
CA VAL A 58 -5.17 -13.27 15.74
C VAL A 58 -5.95 -13.44 17.04
N SER A 59 -5.74 -12.52 17.99
CA SER A 59 -6.49 -12.47 19.25
C SER A 59 -6.48 -11.06 19.83
N ALA A 60 -7.66 -10.47 19.96
CA ALA A 60 -7.84 -9.18 20.62
C ALA A 60 -7.43 -9.25 22.10
N GLN A 61 -7.70 -10.38 22.76
CA GLN A 61 -7.44 -10.59 24.18
C GLN A 61 -5.95 -10.50 24.53
N THR A 62 -5.05 -10.91 23.64
CA THR A 62 -3.62 -10.92 23.88
C THR A 62 -2.87 -9.72 23.31
N SER A 63 -3.49 -8.96 22.39
CA SER A 63 -2.82 -7.85 21.72
C SER A 63 -3.38 -6.48 22.08
N ILE A 64 -4.68 -6.24 21.88
CA ILE A 64 -5.29 -4.91 21.99
C ILE A 64 -5.99 -4.67 23.33
N ILE A 65 -6.74 -5.66 23.81
CA ILE A 65 -7.51 -5.52 25.07
C ILE A 65 -6.60 -5.16 26.27
N PRO A 66 -5.41 -5.74 26.46
CA PRO A 66 -4.49 -5.32 27.53
C PRO A 66 -4.16 -3.83 27.48
N GLU A 67 -3.96 -3.27 26.28
CA GLU A 67 -3.70 -1.82 26.14
C GLU A 67 -4.89 -0.97 26.60
N PHE A 68 -6.13 -1.41 26.35
CA PHE A 68 -7.32 -0.72 26.82
C PHE A 68 -7.49 -0.88 28.34
N ILE A 69 -7.20 -2.04 28.91
CA ILE A 69 -7.25 -2.28 30.35
C ILE A 69 -6.34 -1.31 31.09
N GLU A 70 -5.10 -1.16 30.64
CA GLU A 70 -4.15 -0.20 31.22
C GLU A 70 -4.73 1.22 31.27
N LYS A 71 -5.40 1.65 30.21
CA LYS A 71 -6.00 2.98 30.16
C LYS A 71 -7.28 3.10 31.00
N ILE A 72 -8.06 2.04 31.10
CA ILE A 72 -9.20 1.97 32.03
C ILE A 72 -8.73 2.13 33.49
N ASP A 73 -7.65 1.45 33.86
CA ASP A 73 -7.06 1.55 35.19
C ASP A 73 -6.49 2.95 35.43
N LEU A 74 -5.80 3.53 34.45
CA LEU A 74 -5.28 4.90 34.50
C LEU A 74 -6.39 5.92 34.75
N MET A 75 -7.55 5.74 34.09
CA MET A 75 -8.73 6.59 34.27
C MET A 75 -9.47 6.34 35.61
N GLY A 76 -9.15 5.26 36.34
CA GLY A 76 -9.85 4.85 37.56
C GLY A 76 -11.28 4.36 37.32
N LEU A 77 -11.57 3.80 36.16
CA LEU A 77 -12.92 3.46 35.70
C LEU A 77 -13.17 1.94 35.62
N ALA A 78 -12.29 1.10 36.18
CA ALA A 78 -12.42 -0.35 36.07
C ALA A 78 -13.81 -0.89 36.49
N HIS A 79 -14.44 -0.28 37.51
CA HIS A 79 -15.75 -0.65 38.01
C HIS A 79 -16.91 -0.40 37.03
N LEU A 80 -16.71 0.42 36.00
CA LEU A 80 -17.71 0.73 34.96
C LEU A 80 -17.70 -0.24 33.80
N PHE A 81 -16.66 -1.05 33.63
CA PHE A 81 -16.49 -1.84 32.44
C PHE A 81 -16.49 -3.35 32.72
N ARG A 82 -17.21 -4.08 31.87
CA ARG A 82 -17.07 -5.53 31.73
C ARG A 82 -16.21 -5.83 30.49
N ILE A 83 -15.16 -6.59 30.69
CA ILE A 83 -14.21 -6.96 29.64
C ILE A 83 -14.37 -8.43 29.31
N THR A 84 -14.51 -8.76 28.04
CA THR A 84 -14.56 -10.12 27.50
C THR A 84 -13.37 -10.37 26.58
N LYS A 85 -13.32 -11.51 25.92
CA LYS A 85 -12.22 -11.86 25.00
C LYS A 85 -12.18 -10.98 23.73
N ASP A 86 -13.29 -10.34 23.36
CA ASP A 86 -13.43 -9.56 22.10
C ASP A 86 -14.31 -8.31 22.23
N GLU A 87 -14.68 -7.93 23.46
CA GLU A 87 -15.53 -6.77 23.69
C GLU A 87 -15.28 -6.11 25.06
N ILE A 88 -15.36 -4.79 25.11
CA ILE A 88 -15.40 -3.96 26.31
C ILE A 88 -16.76 -3.29 26.36
N ILE A 89 -17.52 -3.50 27.44
CA ILE A 89 -18.88 -3.01 27.60
C ILE A 89 -18.95 -2.11 28.83
N ASN A 90 -19.46 -0.90 28.66
CA ASN A 90 -19.79 -0.05 29.78
C ASN A 90 -21.10 -0.53 30.44
N LEU A 91 -21.04 -0.82 31.74
CA LEU A 91 -22.17 -1.42 32.48
C LEU A 91 -23.35 -0.48 32.69
N GLU A 92 -23.11 0.84 32.70
CA GLU A 92 -24.17 1.86 32.91
C GLU A 92 -24.80 2.30 31.59
N THR A 93 -23.94 2.63 30.59
CA THR A 93 -24.42 3.17 29.31
C THR A 93 -24.87 2.10 28.34
N LYS A 94 -24.38 0.87 28.49
CA LYS A 94 -24.49 -0.28 27.55
C LYS A 94 -23.78 -0.05 26.20
N SER A 95 -23.03 1.04 26.10
CA SER A 95 -22.14 1.26 24.95
C SER A 95 -20.95 0.33 24.99
N SER A 96 -20.38 -0.01 23.83
CA SER A 96 -19.32 -1.01 23.78
C SER A 96 -18.30 -0.79 22.67
N ILE A 97 -17.13 -1.41 22.84
CA ILE A 97 -16.09 -1.53 21.81
C ILE A 97 -15.95 -3.02 21.47
N ILE A 98 -16.21 -3.38 20.22
CA ILE A 98 -16.06 -4.74 19.69
C ILE A 98 -14.77 -4.81 18.88
N PHE A 99 -13.93 -5.80 19.14
CA PHE A 99 -12.65 -6.02 18.49
C PHE A 99 -12.75 -7.15 17.46
N LYS A 100 -12.40 -6.87 16.19
CA LYS A 100 -12.46 -7.86 15.10
C LYS A 100 -11.28 -7.69 14.12
N GLY A 101 -10.77 -8.81 13.59
CA GLY A 101 -9.88 -8.78 12.42
C GLY A 101 -10.69 -8.65 11.12
N ILE A 102 -10.16 -7.94 10.14
CA ILE A 102 -10.76 -7.89 8.80
C ILE A 102 -10.47 -9.19 8.05
N ARG A 103 -9.23 -9.66 8.12
CA ARG A 103 -8.78 -10.92 7.54
C ARG A 103 -8.70 -12.02 8.60
N THR A 104 -9.12 -13.22 8.23
CA THR A 104 -8.96 -14.45 9.03
C THR A 104 -8.31 -15.53 8.20
N SER A 105 -8.00 -16.66 8.83
CA SER A 105 -7.47 -17.86 8.13
C SER A 105 -8.36 -18.37 7.00
N SER A 106 -9.66 -18.06 7.03
CA SER A 106 -10.65 -18.46 6.01
C SER A 106 -10.96 -17.37 4.97
N GLY A 107 -10.27 -16.20 5.02
CA GLY A 107 -10.47 -15.09 4.11
C GLY A 107 -11.01 -13.81 4.76
N ASN A 108 -11.47 -12.85 3.96
CA ASN A 108 -11.99 -11.58 4.47
C ASN A 108 -13.36 -11.73 5.10
N GLN A 109 -13.52 -11.24 6.37
CA GLN A 109 -14.79 -11.28 7.11
C GLN A 109 -15.71 -10.06 6.85
N THR A 110 -15.54 -9.37 5.74
CA THR A 110 -16.32 -8.14 5.44
C THR A 110 -17.82 -8.33 5.55
N ALA A 111 -18.36 -9.49 5.19
CA ALA A 111 -19.79 -9.78 5.33
C ALA A 111 -20.24 -9.82 6.79
N ALA A 112 -19.47 -10.44 7.69
CA ALA A 112 -19.77 -10.48 9.12
C ALA A 112 -19.65 -9.09 9.78
N LEU A 113 -18.68 -8.28 9.36
CA LEU A 113 -18.49 -6.91 9.86
C LEU A 113 -19.63 -5.97 9.44
N LYS A 114 -20.13 -6.09 8.22
CA LYS A 114 -21.30 -5.32 7.73
C LYS A 114 -22.59 -5.66 8.46
N SER A 115 -22.74 -6.87 8.97
CA SER A 115 -23.95 -7.31 9.68
C SER A 115 -24.02 -6.80 11.10
N LEU A 116 -22.98 -6.13 11.63
CA LEU A 116 -23.01 -5.53 12.97
C LEU A 116 -23.95 -4.32 12.99
N ALA A 117 -25.14 -4.51 13.54
CA ALA A 117 -26.14 -3.46 13.62
C ALA A 117 -25.72 -2.34 14.58
N LYS A 118 -26.11 -1.10 14.25
CA LYS A 118 -25.96 0.10 15.10
C LYS A 118 -24.52 0.50 15.43
N VAL A 119 -23.55 0.16 14.58
CA VAL A 119 -22.17 0.69 14.71
C VAL A 119 -22.22 2.19 14.44
N THR A 120 -21.71 2.98 15.39
CA THR A 120 -21.60 4.44 15.29
C THR A 120 -20.18 4.87 14.92
N THR A 121 -19.19 4.06 15.28
CA THR A 121 -17.77 4.38 15.06
C THR A 121 -17.04 3.15 14.55
N PHE A 122 -16.41 3.28 13.39
CA PHE A 122 -15.50 2.30 12.81
C PHE A 122 -14.06 2.78 13.01
N VAL A 123 -13.21 1.95 13.58
CA VAL A 123 -11.79 2.22 13.77
C VAL A 123 -10.97 1.19 13.00
N LEU A 124 -10.10 1.66 12.14
CA LEU A 124 -9.11 0.86 11.45
C LEU A 124 -7.73 1.22 12.01
N ASP A 125 -7.22 0.39 12.89
CA ASP A 125 -5.88 0.52 13.47
C ASP A 125 -4.87 -0.23 12.59
N GLU A 126 -3.64 0.28 12.49
CA GLU A 126 -2.65 -0.17 11.52
C GLU A 126 -3.23 -0.14 10.08
N ALA A 127 -3.89 0.98 9.75
CA ALA A 127 -4.65 1.11 8.51
C ALA A 127 -3.78 0.98 7.25
N GLU A 128 -2.46 1.15 7.39
CA GLU A 128 -1.48 0.89 6.34
C GLU A 128 -1.41 -0.57 5.88
N GLU A 129 -1.88 -1.52 6.70
CA GLU A 129 -1.91 -2.93 6.32
C GLU A 129 -3.06 -3.28 5.37
N LEU A 130 -4.11 -2.44 5.32
CA LEU A 130 -5.24 -2.64 4.43
C LEU A 130 -4.94 -2.04 3.04
N VAL A 131 -4.49 -2.87 2.13
CA VAL A 131 -4.12 -2.47 0.76
C VAL A 131 -5.34 -2.20 -0.13
N GLU A 132 -6.46 -2.87 0.13
CA GLU A 132 -7.67 -2.81 -0.69
C GLU A 132 -8.65 -1.73 -0.19
N GLU A 133 -8.77 -0.60 -0.91
CA GLU A 133 -9.73 0.47 -0.60
C GLU A 133 -11.19 -0.04 -0.59
N GLU A 134 -11.55 -0.93 -1.52
CA GLU A 134 -12.91 -1.49 -1.61
C GLU A 134 -13.34 -2.22 -0.31
N THR A 135 -12.38 -2.84 0.38
CA THR A 135 -12.65 -3.50 1.67
C THR A 135 -13.00 -2.48 2.74
N PHE A 136 -12.31 -1.33 2.78
CA PHE A 136 -12.66 -0.20 3.66
C PHE A 136 -14.06 0.34 3.34
N ASP A 137 -14.34 0.63 2.08
CA ASP A 137 -15.63 1.20 1.65
C ASP A 137 -16.82 0.30 2.03
N LYS A 138 -16.65 -1.03 1.88
CA LYS A 138 -17.67 -2.00 2.28
C LYS A 138 -18.03 -1.92 3.75
N ILE A 139 -17.10 -1.59 4.63
CA ILE A 139 -17.35 -1.45 6.08
C ILE A 139 -17.87 -0.03 6.37
N ASP A 140 -17.25 1.00 5.80
CA ASP A 140 -17.63 2.41 5.97
C ASP A 140 -19.10 2.65 5.64
N PHE A 141 -19.61 2.13 4.52
CA PHE A 141 -21.04 2.24 4.15
C PHE A 141 -21.99 1.56 5.13
N SER A 142 -21.53 0.69 6.01
CA SER A 142 -22.34 0.08 7.05
C SER A 142 -22.49 0.95 8.30
N VAL A 143 -21.62 1.95 8.49
CA VAL A 143 -21.66 2.93 9.59
C VAL A 143 -22.61 4.06 9.21
N ARG A 144 -23.90 3.91 9.56
CA ARG A 144 -24.97 4.81 9.10
C ARG A 144 -26.13 4.90 10.10
N THR A 145 -25.83 5.16 11.36
CA THR A 145 -26.87 5.38 12.38
C THR A 145 -27.46 6.78 12.22
N GLN A 146 -28.73 6.95 12.65
CA GLN A 146 -29.41 8.24 12.58
C GLN A 146 -29.34 9.02 13.90
N THR A 147 -29.02 8.35 15.01
CA THR A 147 -29.12 8.92 16.36
C THR A 147 -27.81 9.52 16.85
N GLU A 148 -26.70 9.06 16.34
CA GLU A 148 -25.36 9.46 16.80
C GLU A 148 -24.47 9.87 15.63
N GLN A 149 -23.41 10.63 15.92
CA GLN A 149 -22.39 10.94 14.91
C GLN A 149 -21.73 9.66 14.42
N ASN A 150 -21.72 9.47 13.10
CA ASN A 150 -21.03 8.37 12.46
C ASN A 150 -19.57 8.75 12.22
N ARG A 151 -18.64 7.92 12.71
CA ARG A 151 -17.19 8.16 12.61
C ARG A 151 -16.45 7.00 11.97
N CYS A 152 -15.47 7.31 11.15
CA CYS A 152 -14.47 6.37 10.64
C CYS A 152 -13.09 6.91 11.02
N ILE A 153 -12.36 6.21 11.87
CA ILE A 153 -11.05 6.62 12.38
C ILE A 153 -9.99 5.69 11.81
N LEU A 154 -9.05 6.24 11.03
CA LEU A 154 -7.91 5.51 10.48
C LEU A 154 -6.67 5.90 11.27
N ILE A 155 -6.02 4.91 11.89
CA ILE A 155 -4.77 5.11 12.63
C ILE A 155 -3.66 4.42 11.85
N LEU A 156 -2.65 5.17 11.42
CA LEU A 156 -1.58 4.60 10.61
C LEU A 156 -0.22 5.24 10.83
N ASN A 157 0.81 4.45 10.58
CA ASN A 157 2.13 4.95 10.25
C ASN A 157 2.17 5.06 8.72
N PRO A 158 2.38 6.26 8.13
CA PRO A 158 2.42 6.41 6.69
C PRO A 158 3.35 5.41 6.01
N THR A 159 2.94 4.88 4.87
CA THR A 159 3.72 3.96 4.03
C THR A 159 4.19 4.67 2.76
N THR A 160 3.85 4.15 1.59
CA THR A 160 4.18 4.78 0.31
C THR A 160 3.04 5.66 -0.19
N LYS A 161 3.36 6.66 -0.99
CA LYS A 161 2.38 7.54 -1.67
C LYS A 161 1.47 6.80 -2.64
N GLU A 162 1.80 5.55 -2.98
CA GLU A 162 0.96 4.69 -3.79
C GLU A 162 -0.23 4.10 -3.02
N HIS A 163 -0.19 4.13 -1.69
CA HIS A 163 -1.27 3.61 -0.86
C HIS A 163 -2.56 4.42 -1.06
N TRP A 164 -3.71 3.73 -1.12
CA TRP A 164 -5.01 4.36 -1.37
C TRP A 164 -5.38 5.44 -0.35
N ILE A 165 -4.95 5.30 0.93
CA ILE A 165 -5.15 6.33 1.97
C ILE A 165 -4.47 7.64 1.58
N TYR A 166 -3.22 7.59 1.07
CA TYR A 166 -2.54 8.80 0.61
C TYR A 166 -3.26 9.43 -0.57
N LYS A 167 -3.65 8.63 -1.57
CA LYS A 167 -4.36 9.12 -2.76
C LYS A 167 -5.69 9.76 -2.39
N ARG A 168 -6.51 9.08 -1.59
CA ARG A 168 -7.85 9.53 -1.22
C ARG A 168 -7.85 10.79 -0.38
N TRP A 169 -7.06 10.84 0.68
CA TRP A 169 -7.13 11.90 1.69
C TRP A 169 -6.03 12.96 1.59
N PHE A 170 -4.95 12.71 0.87
CA PHE A 170 -3.88 13.70 0.73
C PHE A 170 -3.76 14.18 -0.72
N GLN A 171 -3.45 13.30 -1.65
CA GLN A 171 -3.17 13.68 -3.04
C GLN A 171 -4.38 14.29 -3.75
N ASN A 172 -5.55 13.62 -3.72
CA ASN A 172 -6.74 14.04 -4.46
C ASN A 172 -7.37 15.33 -3.91
N ILE A 173 -7.16 15.61 -2.61
CA ILE A 173 -7.69 16.80 -1.92
C ILE A 173 -6.64 17.92 -1.85
N GLY A 174 -5.36 17.60 -2.06
CA GLY A 174 -4.26 18.57 -1.99
C GLY A 174 -3.81 18.88 -0.56
N ILE A 175 -4.04 17.98 0.39
CA ILE A 175 -3.61 18.15 1.78
C ILE A 175 -2.12 17.83 1.91
N PRO A 176 -1.29 18.73 2.47
CA PRO A 176 0.12 18.47 2.67
C PRO A 176 0.37 17.43 3.75
N GLU A 177 1.48 16.70 3.63
CA GLU A 177 1.93 15.75 4.63
C GLU A 177 2.19 16.44 5.98
N GLY A 178 1.82 15.79 7.07
CA GLY A 178 2.03 16.35 8.42
C GLY A 178 1.06 17.48 8.81
N TRP A 179 0.08 17.77 7.96
CA TRP A 179 -0.91 18.81 8.26
C TRP A 179 -1.89 18.37 9.36
N ASN A 180 -2.29 19.34 10.19
CA ASN A 180 -3.31 19.19 11.23
C ASN A 180 -4.43 20.19 10.99
N GLY A 181 -5.68 19.73 10.96
CA GLY A 181 -6.85 20.58 10.73
C GLY A 181 -8.04 19.79 10.22
N MET A 182 -9.08 20.48 9.84
CA MET A 182 -10.29 19.92 9.27
C MET A 182 -10.48 20.46 7.84
N GLU A 183 -10.73 19.54 6.91
CA GLU A 183 -11.10 19.86 5.53
C GLU A 183 -12.33 19.04 5.15
N TRP A 184 -13.40 19.71 4.71
CA TRP A 184 -14.70 19.11 4.43
C TRP A 184 -15.27 18.32 5.62
N ASN A 185 -15.39 17.02 5.51
CA ASN A 185 -15.87 16.10 6.55
C ASN A 185 -14.75 15.23 7.14
N THR A 186 -13.50 15.66 6.99
CA THR A 186 -12.31 14.93 7.42
C THR A 186 -11.45 15.77 8.35
N THR A 187 -11.17 15.24 9.53
CA THR A 187 -10.19 15.79 10.46
C THR A 187 -8.88 15.04 10.32
N TYR A 188 -7.78 15.79 10.15
CA TYR A 188 -6.42 15.30 10.03
C TYR A 188 -5.67 15.55 11.33
N ILE A 189 -5.10 14.49 11.88
CA ILE A 189 -4.28 14.55 13.09
C ILE A 189 -2.94 13.92 12.77
N HIS A 190 -1.88 14.72 12.82
CA HIS A 190 -0.53 14.24 12.63
C HIS A 190 0.30 14.51 13.88
N THR A 191 0.98 13.46 14.38
CA THR A 191 1.82 13.54 15.57
C THR A 191 3.15 12.84 15.35
N THR A 192 4.16 13.33 16.04
CA THR A 192 5.51 12.76 16.04
C THR A 192 5.93 12.36 17.45
N TYR A 193 7.07 11.69 17.60
CA TYR A 193 7.62 11.40 18.92
C TYR A 193 7.86 12.68 19.75
N MET A 194 8.06 13.83 19.12
CA MET A 194 8.27 15.12 19.81
C MET A 194 7.03 15.55 20.57
N ASP A 195 5.83 15.23 20.05
CA ASP A 195 4.56 15.52 20.71
C ASP A 195 4.31 14.62 21.94
N ASN A 196 5.10 13.55 22.10
CA ASN A 196 4.99 12.58 23.20
C ASN A 196 6.30 12.36 23.96
N LYS A 197 7.27 13.27 23.80
CA LYS A 197 8.66 13.10 24.26
C LYS A 197 8.77 12.76 25.76
N ASP A 198 7.93 13.42 26.57
CA ASP A 198 7.95 13.27 28.04
C ASP A 198 7.54 11.85 28.51
N ASN A 199 6.90 11.06 27.65
CA ASN A 199 6.47 9.71 27.93
C ASN A 199 7.41 8.63 27.31
N LEU A 200 8.53 9.05 26.69
CA LEU A 200 9.48 8.17 26.05
C LEU A 200 10.72 7.95 26.93
N SER A 201 11.26 6.74 26.91
CA SER A 201 12.49 6.46 27.66
C SER A 201 13.70 7.17 27.06
N GLU A 202 14.66 7.53 27.88
CA GLU A 202 15.90 8.15 27.44
C GLU A 202 16.64 7.30 26.41
N SER A 203 16.67 5.97 26.62
CA SER A 203 17.29 5.04 25.68
C SER A 203 16.64 5.05 24.30
N PHE A 204 15.32 5.22 24.23
CA PHE A 204 14.60 5.35 22.96
C PHE A 204 14.89 6.68 22.28
N LEU A 205 14.99 7.77 23.04
CA LEU A 205 15.36 9.10 22.51
C LEU A 205 16.79 9.09 21.95
N LEU A 206 17.74 8.44 22.61
CA LEU A 206 19.11 8.28 22.09
C LEU A 206 19.13 7.47 20.79
N GLN A 207 18.32 6.42 20.68
CA GLN A 207 18.17 5.64 19.46
C GLN A 207 17.60 6.47 18.31
N ILE A 208 16.67 7.39 18.59
CA ILE A 208 16.13 8.33 17.60
C ILE A 208 17.22 9.29 17.13
N ASP A 209 18.02 9.84 18.03
CA ASP A 209 19.10 10.76 17.69
C ASP A 209 20.20 10.10 16.85
N GLU A 210 20.52 8.84 17.13
CA GLU A 210 21.41 8.04 16.28
C GLU A 210 20.82 7.82 14.89
N MET A 211 19.53 7.45 14.81
CA MET A 211 18.83 7.28 13.54
C MET A 211 18.82 8.57 12.72
N LYS A 212 18.56 9.72 13.36
CA LYS A 212 18.56 11.03 12.71
C LYS A 212 19.90 11.37 12.07
N LYS A 213 21.02 11.02 12.73
CA LYS A 213 22.39 11.26 12.23
C LYS A 213 22.77 10.31 11.10
N ASN A 214 22.50 9.01 11.27
CA ASN A 214 23.07 7.97 10.43
C ASN A 214 22.11 7.49 9.32
N ARG A 215 20.79 7.73 9.47
CA ARG A 215 19.73 7.25 8.54
C ARG A 215 18.60 8.29 8.44
N PRO A 216 18.86 9.48 7.88
CA PRO A 216 17.90 10.59 7.88
C PRO A 216 16.58 10.26 7.18
N ASP A 217 16.59 9.53 6.07
CA ASP A 217 15.36 9.13 5.36
C ASP A 217 14.48 8.22 6.23
N LYS A 218 15.11 7.27 6.91
CA LYS A 218 14.41 6.39 7.85
C LYS A 218 13.86 7.15 9.05
N TYR A 219 14.60 8.13 9.56
CA TYR A 219 14.14 9.03 10.61
C TYR A 219 12.91 9.85 10.17
N MET A 220 12.95 10.45 8.97
CA MET A 220 11.83 11.20 8.41
C MET A 220 10.57 10.33 8.29
N HIS A 221 10.73 9.11 7.79
CA HIS A 221 9.62 8.19 7.64
C HIS A 221 9.12 7.64 8.98
N GLN A 222 9.98 6.94 9.75
CA GLN A 222 9.53 6.16 10.91
C GLN A 222 9.27 7.01 12.16
N MET A 223 10.03 8.09 12.36
CA MET A 223 9.91 8.92 13.56
C MET A 223 9.03 10.15 13.34
N LEU A 224 9.11 10.76 12.17
CA LEU A 224 8.28 11.92 11.85
C LEU A 224 7.00 11.57 11.09
N GLY A 225 6.81 10.31 10.66
CA GLY A 225 5.60 9.88 9.98
C GLY A 225 5.47 10.44 8.57
N GLY A 226 6.58 10.61 7.85
CA GLY A 226 6.59 11.02 6.45
C GLY A 226 6.19 9.88 5.51
N TRP A 227 5.49 10.19 4.44
CA TRP A 227 5.17 9.24 3.37
C TRP A 227 6.38 8.97 2.49
N LEU A 228 6.59 7.71 2.13
CA LEU A 228 7.69 7.31 1.25
C LEU A 228 7.29 7.48 -0.22
N SER A 229 8.23 7.99 -1.03
CA SER A 229 8.08 7.99 -2.49
C SER A 229 8.23 6.60 -3.09
N SER A 230 9.00 5.70 -2.42
CA SER A 230 9.20 4.30 -2.81
C SER A 230 9.27 3.40 -1.58
N ALA A 231 9.00 2.10 -1.73
CA ALA A 231 9.10 1.13 -0.65
C ALA A 231 10.57 0.94 -0.20
N GLU A 232 10.78 0.65 1.08
CA GLU A 232 12.12 0.28 1.58
C GLU A 232 12.58 -1.04 0.93
N GLY A 233 13.81 -1.07 0.42
CA GLY A 233 14.39 -2.28 -0.17
C GLY A 233 13.98 -2.56 -1.61
N THR A 234 13.57 -1.53 -2.36
CA THR A 234 13.30 -1.65 -3.81
C THR A 234 14.45 -2.28 -4.56
N ILE A 235 14.11 -3.14 -5.50
CA ILE A 235 15.06 -3.90 -6.31
C ILE A 235 15.81 -2.99 -7.27
N TYR A 236 15.11 -2.05 -7.91
CA TYR A 236 15.68 -1.12 -8.87
C TYR A 236 15.87 0.26 -8.24
N LYS A 237 17.11 0.76 -8.22
CA LYS A 237 17.45 2.05 -7.60
C LYS A 237 17.92 3.09 -8.59
N ASP A 238 18.59 2.66 -9.68
CA ASP A 238 19.11 3.56 -10.71
C ASP A 238 18.09 3.74 -11.83
N TRP A 239 17.07 4.52 -11.55
CA TRP A 239 16.07 4.90 -12.54
C TRP A 239 15.62 6.36 -12.37
N LYS A 240 15.12 6.96 -13.45
CA LYS A 240 14.59 8.32 -13.46
C LYS A 240 13.47 8.48 -14.48
N VAL A 241 12.62 9.46 -14.24
CA VAL A 241 11.65 9.93 -15.25
C VAL A 241 12.37 10.80 -16.27
N GLY A 242 12.11 10.58 -17.56
CA GLY A 242 12.71 11.32 -18.66
C GLY A 242 11.94 11.12 -19.96
N ASP A 243 12.40 11.73 -21.03
CA ASP A 243 11.77 11.54 -22.34
C ASP A 243 12.24 10.19 -22.92
N TYR A 244 11.33 9.47 -23.56
CA TYR A 244 11.63 8.20 -24.23
C TYR A 244 12.47 8.47 -25.47
N GLU A 245 13.56 7.73 -25.60
CA GLU A 245 14.46 7.77 -26.77
C GLU A 245 14.45 6.41 -27.47
N GLN A 246 14.11 6.42 -28.74
CA GLN A 246 14.11 5.20 -29.56
C GLN A 246 15.48 4.96 -30.16
N THR A 247 15.99 3.74 -29.99
CA THR A 247 17.27 3.28 -30.56
C THR A 247 17.02 2.20 -31.63
N GLU A 248 18.07 1.76 -32.31
CA GLU A 248 18.01 0.60 -33.23
C GLU A 248 17.61 -0.70 -32.51
N LEU A 249 17.89 -0.78 -31.20
CA LEU A 249 17.54 -1.91 -30.35
C LEU A 249 16.22 -1.61 -29.62
N THR A 250 15.12 -1.74 -30.33
CA THR A 250 13.77 -1.50 -29.79
C THR A 250 12.92 -2.76 -29.95
N VAL A 251 12.09 -3.06 -28.95
CA VAL A 251 11.13 -4.17 -28.93
C VAL A 251 9.99 -3.83 -27.99
N PHE A 252 8.86 -4.54 -28.12
CA PHE A 252 7.78 -4.50 -27.13
C PHE A 252 7.86 -5.71 -26.19
N GLY A 253 7.61 -5.46 -24.90
CA GLY A 253 7.50 -6.50 -23.88
C GLY A 253 6.08 -6.60 -23.35
N GLN A 254 5.58 -7.83 -23.17
CA GLN A 254 4.21 -8.06 -22.73
C GLN A 254 4.14 -9.08 -21.62
N ASP A 255 3.35 -8.80 -20.59
CA ASP A 255 2.91 -9.76 -19.58
C ASP A 255 1.39 -9.92 -19.65
N PHE A 256 0.90 -11.14 -19.43
CA PHE A 256 -0.52 -11.46 -19.52
C PHE A 256 -1.14 -11.61 -18.13
N GLY A 257 -2.16 -10.84 -17.84
CA GLY A 257 -3.06 -11.00 -16.72
C GLY A 257 -4.52 -10.99 -17.19
N PHE A 258 -5.45 -11.23 -16.29
CA PHE A 258 -6.87 -11.20 -16.65
C PHE A 258 -7.72 -10.51 -15.58
N SER A 259 -8.03 -11.15 -14.46
CA SER A 259 -9.02 -10.63 -13.50
C SER A 259 -8.43 -9.65 -12.49
N THR A 260 -7.40 -10.04 -11.76
CA THR A 260 -6.72 -9.26 -10.73
C THR A 260 -5.47 -8.59 -11.28
N ASP A 261 -4.74 -9.30 -12.11
CA ASP A 261 -3.48 -8.87 -12.66
C ASP A 261 -3.70 -8.23 -14.03
N PRO A 262 -3.03 -7.10 -14.33
CA PRO A 262 -3.18 -6.44 -15.61
C PRO A 262 -2.45 -7.18 -16.73
N THR A 263 -3.04 -7.20 -17.93
CA THR A 263 -2.26 -7.41 -19.15
C THR A 263 -1.52 -6.11 -19.47
N THR A 264 -0.20 -6.20 -19.63
CA THR A 264 0.66 -5.05 -19.85
C THR A 264 1.31 -5.09 -21.23
N LEU A 265 1.62 -3.94 -21.80
CA LEU A 265 2.50 -3.78 -22.95
C LEU A 265 3.41 -2.59 -22.70
N VAL A 266 4.71 -2.79 -22.85
CA VAL A 266 5.74 -1.76 -22.70
C VAL A 266 6.63 -1.71 -23.93
N GLN A 267 6.98 -0.51 -24.39
CA GLN A 267 7.99 -0.30 -25.43
C GLN A 267 9.36 -0.10 -24.77
N ILE A 268 10.38 -0.77 -25.28
CA ILE A 268 11.71 -0.84 -24.68
C ILE A 268 12.74 -0.50 -25.74
N SER A 269 13.65 0.43 -25.43
CA SER A 269 14.82 0.76 -26.25
C SER A 269 16.10 0.69 -25.43
N VAL A 270 17.18 0.20 -26.02
CA VAL A 270 18.42 -0.09 -25.30
C VAL A 270 19.62 0.50 -26.01
N ASP A 271 20.48 1.18 -25.26
CA ASP A 271 21.85 1.49 -25.63
C ASP A 271 22.79 0.63 -24.77
N THR A 272 23.37 -0.39 -25.37
CA THR A 272 24.24 -1.35 -24.65
C THR A 272 25.61 -0.79 -24.31
N GLU A 273 26.10 0.23 -25.04
CA GLU A 273 27.36 0.88 -24.78
C GLU A 273 27.28 1.85 -23.61
N LYS A 274 26.24 2.70 -23.63
CA LYS A 274 25.99 3.67 -22.55
C LYS A 274 25.24 3.09 -21.36
N LYS A 275 24.86 1.82 -21.40
CA LYS A 275 24.06 1.15 -20.35
C LYS A 275 22.79 1.91 -20.01
N LYS A 276 22.04 2.33 -21.01
CA LYS A 276 20.74 3.01 -20.86
C LYS A 276 19.60 2.15 -21.36
N LEU A 277 18.51 2.15 -20.62
CA LEU A 277 17.27 1.43 -20.92
C LEU A 277 16.12 2.42 -20.86
N TRP A 278 15.54 2.77 -22.01
CA TRP A 278 14.34 3.60 -22.08
C TRP A 278 13.10 2.73 -22.11
N VAL A 279 12.11 3.12 -21.32
CA VAL A 279 10.85 2.39 -21.15
C VAL A 279 9.67 3.34 -21.31
N ARG A 280 8.70 2.95 -22.13
CA ARG A 280 7.41 3.61 -22.27
C ARG A 280 6.30 2.59 -22.07
N GLU A 281 5.38 2.88 -21.15
CA GLU A 281 4.16 2.13 -21.00
C GLU A 281 3.21 2.40 -22.18
N CYS A 282 2.74 1.33 -22.80
CA CYS A 282 1.69 1.43 -23.82
C CYS A 282 0.31 1.26 -23.18
N TYR A 283 0.18 0.25 -22.32
CA TYR A 283 -1.00 0.06 -21.46
C TYR A 283 -0.71 -0.96 -20.33
N ALA A 284 -1.53 -0.86 -19.26
CA ALA A 284 -1.65 -1.83 -18.17
C ALA A 284 -3.13 -1.91 -17.78
N LEU A 285 -3.84 -2.95 -18.20
CA LEU A 285 -5.30 -3.06 -18.09
C LEU A 285 -5.73 -4.47 -17.71
N THR A 286 -6.76 -4.57 -16.87
CA THR A 286 -7.38 -5.85 -16.47
C THR A 286 -8.59 -6.18 -17.36
N GLY A 287 -8.99 -7.46 -17.39
CA GLY A 287 -10.22 -7.93 -18.02
C GLY A 287 -10.23 -7.89 -19.54
N LEU A 288 -9.06 -7.81 -20.21
CA LEU A 288 -9.00 -7.79 -21.67
C LEU A 288 -9.22 -9.18 -22.28
N THR A 289 -10.10 -9.23 -23.28
CA THR A 289 -10.24 -10.41 -24.15
C THR A 289 -9.09 -10.50 -25.15
N THR A 290 -8.84 -11.67 -25.75
CA THR A 290 -7.82 -11.88 -26.79
C THR A 290 -7.95 -10.86 -27.92
N SER A 291 -9.17 -10.59 -28.38
CA SER A 291 -9.41 -9.60 -29.47
C SER A 291 -9.05 -8.19 -29.05
N GLN A 292 -9.33 -7.80 -27.80
CA GLN A 292 -8.98 -6.48 -27.27
C GLN A 292 -7.46 -6.34 -27.10
N ILE A 293 -6.77 -7.39 -26.64
CA ILE A 293 -5.30 -7.44 -26.58
C ILE A 293 -4.73 -7.27 -27.99
N ALA A 294 -5.25 -8.03 -28.97
CA ALA A 294 -4.79 -7.92 -30.35
C ALA A 294 -4.98 -6.51 -30.94
N GLN A 295 -6.14 -5.90 -30.69
CA GLN A 295 -6.44 -4.53 -31.16
C GLN A 295 -5.46 -3.52 -30.56
N LYS A 296 -5.23 -3.59 -29.23
CA LYS A 296 -4.31 -2.68 -28.53
C LYS A 296 -2.86 -2.89 -28.96
N ASN A 297 -2.41 -4.13 -29.09
CA ASN A 297 -1.08 -4.45 -29.57
C ASN A 297 -0.86 -3.91 -30.97
N ARG A 298 -1.83 -4.06 -31.88
CA ARG A 298 -1.76 -3.50 -33.23
C ARG A 298 -1.70 -1.96 -33.25
N GLN A 299 -2.43 -1.32 -32.33
CA GLN A 299 -2.43 0.14 -32.20
C GLN A 299 -1.06 0.67 -31.75
N HIS A 300 -0.36 -0.02 -30.85
CA HIS A 300 0.90 0.46 -30.26
C HIS A 300 2.15 -0.10 -30.94
N ALA A 301 2.16 -1.39 -31.24
CA ALA A 301 3.33 -2.08 -31.81
C ALA A 301 3.26 -2.24 -33.33
N GLY A 302 2.06 -2.12 -33.95
CA GLY A 302 1.93 -2.32 -35.38
C GLY A 302 2.45 -3.71 -35.83
N LEU A 303 3.52 -3.72 -36.63
CA LEU A 303 4.21 -4.92 -37.09
C LEU A 303 5.49 -5.23 -36.28
N ASP A 304 5.84 -4.39 -35.32
CA ASP A 304 7.02 -4.58 -34.49
C ASP A 304 6.91 -5.83 -33.61
N LEU A 305 8.06 -6.36 -33.24
CA LEU A 305 8.15 -7.59 -32.46
C LEU A 305 7.71 -7.36 -31.02
N ILE A 306 6.83 -8.24 -30.54
CA ILE A 306 6.40 -8.31 -29.16
C ILE A 306 7.00 -9.57 -28.52
N ILE A 307 7.71 -9.45 -27.42
CA ILE A 307 8.20 -10.55 -26.58
C ILE A 307 7.28 -10.65 -25.36
N CYS A 308 6.62 -11.78 -25.18
CA CYS A 308 5.62 -11.96 -24.14
C CYS A 308 5.95 -13.10 -23.17
N ASP A 309 5.22 -13.16 -22.07
CA ASP A 309 5.26 -14.34 -21.19
C ASP A 309 4.97 -15.61 -22.01
N SER A 310 5.78 -16.64 -21.81
CA SER A 310 5.63 -17.94 -22.48
C SER A 310 4.70 -18.91 -21.72
N ALA A 311 4.15 -18.55 -20.57
CA ALA A 311 3.26 -19.39 -19.77
C ALA A 311 1.90 -19.63 -20.45
N GLU A 312 1.49 -18.75 -21.38
CA GLU A 312 0.20 -18.80 -22.09
C GLU A 312 0.34 -19.14 -23.59
N PRO A 313 0.80 -20.36 -23.94
CA PRO A 313 1.11 -20.72 -25.33
C PRO A 313 -0.10 -20.69 -26.27
N ARG A 314 -1.30 -20.96 -25.72
CA ARG A 314 -2.55 -20.89 -26.45
C ARG A 314 -2.88 -19.44 -26.85
N LEU A 315 -2.81 -18.51 -25.90
CA LEU A 315 -3.06 -17.10 -26.15
C LEU A 315 -2.06 -16.53 -27.16
N ILE A 316 -0.78 -16.90 -27.04
CA ILE A 316 0.26 -16.52 -28.01
C ILE A 316 -0.10 -17.01 -29.43
N GLN A 317 -0.60 -18.25 -29.55
CA GLN A 317 -0.98 -18.79 -30.86
C GLN A 317 -2.24 -18.08 -31.42
N GLU A 318 -3.21 -17.76 -30.59
CA GLU A 318 -4.39 -16.98 -30.99
C GLU A 318 -3.99 -15.59 -31.48
N LEU A 319 -3.08 -14.89 -30.77
CA LEU A 319 -2.56 -13.59 -31.17
C LEU A 319 -1.75 -13.63 -32.47
N LYS A 320 -0.98 -14.70 -32.72
CA LYS A 320 -0.30 -14.94 -34.01
C LYS A 320 -1.31 -15.14 -35.15
N ASN A 321 -2.37 -15.89 -34.91
CA ASN A 321 -3.41 -16.10 -35.90
C ASN A 321 -4.16 -14.79 -36.26
N LEU A 322 -4.10 -13.81 -35.34
CA LEU A 322 -4.55 -12.43 -35.55
C LEU A 322 -3.46 -11.53 -36.17
N GLU A 323 -2.43 -12.14 -36.80
CA GLU A 323 -1.34 -11.46 -37.54
C GLU A 323 -0.43 -10.56 -36.69
N LEU A 324 -0.33 -10.81 -35.39
CA LEU A 324 0.65 -10.10 -34.54
C LEU A 324 2.03 -10.78 -34.62
N ASN A 325 3.08 -9.95 -34.69
CA ASN A 325 4.46 -10.41 -34.58
C ASN A 325 4.85 -10.61 -33.11
N ILE A 326 4.39 -11.73 -32.54
CA ILE A 326 4.53 -12.02 -31.12
C ILE A 326 5.27 -13.33 -30.86
N ARG A 327 6.16 -13.36 -29.87
CA ARG A 327 6.95 -14.54 -29.47
C ARG A 327 7.02 -14.68 -27.98
N GLY A 328 6.92 -15.90 -27.45
CA GLY A 328 7.14 -16.20 -26.05
C GLY A 328 8.61 -16.03 -25.66
N ALA A 329 8.87 -15.47 -24.48
CA ALA A 329 10.18 -15.35 -23.88
C ALA A 329 10.79 -16.74 -23.57
N ILE A 330 12.11 -16.88 -23.68
CA ILE A 330 12.81 -18.11 -23.33
C ILE A 330 13.08 -18.11 -21.82
N LYS A 331 12.29 -18.86 -21.07
CA LYS A 331 12.45 -18.99 -19.61
C LYS A 331 13.38 -20.14 -19.25
N LYS A 332 14.43 -19.89 -18.46
CA LYS A 332 15.31 -20.90 -17.86
C LYS A 332 15.17 -20.86 -16.33
N LYS A 333 15.56 -21.93 -15.66
CA LYS A 333 15.60 -21.94 -14.19
C LYS A 333 16.47 -20.76 -13.69
N GLY A 334 15.94 -19.93 -12.80
CA GLY A 334 16.60 -18.71 -12.30
C GLY A 334 16.50 -17.49 -13.23
N SER A 335 15.68 -17.53 -14.31
CA SER A 335 15.55 -16.41 -15.26
C SER A 335 15.08 -15.11 -14.59
N ILE A 336 14.27 -15.17 -13.53
CA ILE A 336 13.82 -13.97 -12.80
C ILE A 336 15.03 -13.25 -12.20
N LEU A 337 15.85 -13.93 -11.40
CA LEU A 337 17.01 -13.30 -10.75
C LEU A 337 18.06 -12.84 -11.77
N SER A 338 18.31 -13.63 -12.82
CA SER A 338 19.25 -13.24 -13.86
C SER A 338 18.75 -12.07 -14.72
N GLY A 339 17.44 -11.95 -14.90
CA GLY A 339 16.82 -10.83 -15.60
C GLY A 339 16.80 -9.57 -14.75
N ILE A 340 16.53 -9.70 -13.44
CA ILE A 340 16.67 -8.59 -12.49
C ILE A 340 18.11 -8.03 -12.51
N ALA A 341 19.10 -8.91 -12.36
CA ALA A 341 20.51 -8.50 -12.41
C ALA A 341 20.86 -7.81 -13.76
N LEU A 342 20.35 -8.32 -14.87
CA LEU A 342 20.55 -7.68 -16.17
C LEU A 342 19.93 -6.28 -16.23
N MET A 343 18.72 -6.09 -15.72
CA MET A 343 18.09 -4.76 -15.67
C MET A 343 18.85 -3.80 -14.75
N GLN A 344 19.39 -4.28 -13.63
CA GLN A 344 20.21 -3.48 -12.71
C GLN A 344 21.53 -2.99 -13.32
N ASP A 345 22.02 -3.61 -14.40
CA ASP A 345 23.21 -3.15 -15.14
C ASP A 345 22.95 -1.90 -15.99
N TYR A 346 21.70 -1.44 -16.07
CA TYR A 346 21.27 -0.30 -16.87
C TYR A 346 20.67 0.82 -16.03
N GLN A 347 20.95 2.08 -16.41
CA GLN A 347 20.15 3.21 -15.94
C GLN A 347 18.79 3.18 -16.65
N ILE A 348 17.71 2.99 -15.89
CA ILE A 348 16.37 2.93 -16.46
C ILE A 348 15.80 4.35 -16.58
N ILE A 349 15.37 4.74 -17.79
CA ILE A 349 14.75 6.02 -18.08
C ILE A 349 13.30 5.74 -18.46
N VAL A 350 12.37 6.22 -17.63
CA VAL A 350 10.94 5.95 -17.76
C VAL A 350 10.21 7.15 -18.32
N ASP A 351 9.46 6.95 -19.39
CA ASP A 351 8.62 8.00 -19.98
C ASP A 351 7.57 8.54 -18.98
N LYS A 352 7.32 9.85 -19.00
CA LYS A 352 6.48 10.56 -18.02
C LYS A 352 5.07 10.00 -17.85
N GLY A 353 4.50 9.43 -18.93
CA GLY A 353 3.16 8.84 -18.93
C GLY A 353 3.09 7.39 -18.41
N SER A 354 4.23 6.78 -18.04
CA SER A 354 4.34 5.36 -17.68
C SER A 354 4.02 5.09 -16.19
N HIS A 355 2.77 5.34 -15.80
CA HIS A 355 2.36 5.31 -14.40
C HIS A 355 2.48 3.93 -13.74
N ALA A 356 2.13 2.84 -14.44
CA ALA A 356 2.25 1.49 -13.90
C ALA A 356 3.72 1.08 -13.75
N VAL A 357 4.59 1.42 -14.71
CA VAL A 357 6.03 1.19 -14.62
C VAL A 357 6.63 1.91 -13.41
N ILE A 358 6.31 3.21 -13.23
CA ILE A 358 6.80 4.01 -12.10
C ILE A 358 6.31 3.41 -10.78
N LYS A 359 5.05 3.01 -10.70
CA LYS A 359 4.47 2.36 -9.53
C LYS A 359 5.22 1.08 -9.18
N GLU A 360 5.47 0.22 -10.15
CA GLU A 360 6.14 -1.06 -9.93
C GLU A 360 7.62 -0.87 -9.54
N LEU A 361 8.36 0.03 -10.18
CA LEU A 361 9.74 0.36 -9.80
C LEU A 361 9.86 0.86 -8.36
N ASN A 362 8.85 1.60 -7.88
CA ASN A 362 8.81 2.12 -6.52
C ASN A 362 8.42 1.06 -5.46
N ASN A 363 7.79 -0.05 -5.86
CA ASN A 363 7.20 -1.00 -4.91
C ASN A 363 7.72 -2.43 -5.05
N TYR A 364 8.47 -2.76 -6.10
CA TYR A 364 9.05 -4.09 -6.30
C TYR A 364 10.25 -4.29 -5.38
N VAL A 365 10.10 -5.13 -4.35
CA VAL A 365 11.07 -5.30 -3.26
C VAL A 365 11.47 -6.77 -3.08
N TRP A 366 12.60 -6.99 -2.40
CA TRP A 366 13.01 -8.33 -1.98
C TRP A 366 12.19 -8.83 -0.78
N LYS A 367 11.75 -10.09 -0.81
CA LYS A 367 11.24 -10.77 0.39
C LYS A 367 12.38 -10.90 1.41
N THR A 368 12.18 -10.39 2.61
CA THR A 368 13.21 -10.25 3.66
C THR A 368 13.93 -11.55 4.06
N LYS A 369 13.36 -12.73 3.77
CA LYS A 369 13.89 -14.02 4.24
C LYS A 369 14.70 -14.81 3.21
N ASN A 370 14.53 -14.60 1.89
CA ASN A 370 15.06 -15.55 0.88
C ASN A 370 15.73 -14.91 -0.33
N ALA A 371 15.99 -13.60 -0.37
CA ALA A 371 16.49 -12.88 -1.54
C ALA A 371 15.70 -13.20 -2.85
N THR A 372 14.42 -13.52 -2.70
CA THR A 372 13.46 -13.65 -3.82
C THR A 372 12.61 -12.39 -3.87
N PRO A 373 12.24 -11.90 -5.05
CA PRO A 373 11.33 -10.76 -5.17
C PRO A 373 9.92 -11.13 -4.68
N ILE A 374 9.13 -10.10 -4.33
CA ILE A 374 7.69 -10.28 -4.10
C ILE A 374 7.01 -10.69 -5.42
N ASP A 375 5.82 -11.27 -5.30
CA ASP A 375 4.98 -11.65 -6.44
C ASP A 375 3.87 -10.62 -6.65
N ASP A 376 4.25 -9.35 -6.58
CA ASP A 376 3.43 -8.17 -6.73
C ASP A 376 4.26 -7.06 -7.38
N TYR A 377 3.65 -6.11 -8.06
CA TYR A 377 4.33 -4.99 -8.70
C TYR A 377 5.40 -5.42 -9.73
N ASN A 378 5.12 -6.47 -10.51
CA ASN A 378 6.09 -7.07 -11.43
C ASN A 378 5.61 -7.19 -12.89
N HIS A 379 4.37 -6.87 -13.21
CA HIS A 379 3.78 -7.13 -14.53
C HIS A 379 4.43 -6.33 -15.66
N THR A 380 4.60 -5.01 -15.49
CA THR A 380 5.34 -4.21 -16.47
C THR A 380 6.82 -4.51 -16.45
N LEU A 381 7.39 -4.75 -15.26
CA LEU A 381 8.80 -5.10 -15.07
C LEU A 381 9.14 -6.46 -15.71
N ASP A 382 8.23 -7.41 -15.69
CA ASP A 382 8.40 -8.70 -16.37
C ASP A 382 8.37 -8.51 -17.89
N GLY A 383 7.47 -7.69 -18.41
CA GLY A 383 7.49 -7.28 -19.82
C GLY A 383 8.82 -6.63 -20.21
N ILE A 384 9.31 -5.68 -19.40
CA ILE A 384 10.62 -5.04 -19.62
C ILE A 384 11.74 -6.08 -19.62
N ARG A 385 11.75 -6.98 -18.67
CA ARG A 385 12.75 -8.05 -18.53
C ARG A 385 12.75 -8.97 -19.74
N TYR A 386 11.60 -9.41 -20.23
CA TYR A 386 11.52 -10.25 -21.44
C TYR A 386 12.10 -9.54 -22.68
N GLY A 387 11.72 -8.29 -22.89
CA GLY A 387 12.21 -7.51 -24.01
C GLY A 387 13.72 -7.23 -23.93
N LEU A 388 14.23 -6.84 -22.76
CA LEU A 388 15.65 -6.57 -22.55
C LEU A 388 16.50 -7.84 -22.75
N GLU A 389 16.08 -8.98 -22.18
CA GLU A 389 16.77 -10.25 -22.37
C GLU A 389 16.84 -10.64 -23.86
N TYR A 390 15.76 -10.43 -24.61
CA TYR A 390 15.73 -10.68 -26.04
C TYR A 390 16.72 -9.78 -26.81
N LEU A 391 16.74 -8.49 -26.53
CA LEU A 391 17.62 -7.51 -27.22
C LEU A 391 19.10 -7.76 -26.94
N VAL A 392 19.42 -8.11 -25.69
CA VAL A 392 20.83 -8.25 -25.26
C VAL A 392 21.38 -9.66 -25.52
N ARG A 393 20.59 -10.71 -25.21
CA ARG A 393 21.02 -12.11 -25.32
C ARG A 393 20.67 -12.75 -26.64
N GLY A 394 19.62 -12.31 -27.32
CA GLY A 394 19.15 -12.87 -28.60
C GLY A 394 20.15 -12.66 -29.75
N LYS A 395 21.02 -11.64 -29.69
CA LYS A 395 22.09 -11.41 -30.66
C LYS A 395 23.23 -12.43 -30.59
N SER A 396 23.38 -13.16 -29.48
CA SER A 396 24.41 -14.20 -29.35
C SER A 396 24.04 -15.54 -30.04
N LEU A 397 22.76 -15.72 -30.46
CA LEU A 397 22.28 -16.94 -31.13
C LEU A 397 22.23 -16.84 -32.67
N GLY A 398 22.64 -15.73 -33.26
CA GLY A 398 22.41 -15.43 -34.66
C GLY A 398 23.61 -15.02 -35.52
N ARG A 399 24.85 -15.49 -35.23
CA ARG A 399 25.98 -15.38 -36.15
C ARG A 399 26.56 -16.76 -36.50
N TYR A 400 25.79 -17.60 -37.16
CA TYR A 400 26.35 -18.56 -38.09
C TYR A 400 26.07 -18.05 -39.51
N VAL A 401 27.03 -17.30 -40.05
CA VAL A 401 27.15 -17.10 -41.49
C VAL A 401 27.67 -18.42 -42.04
N ILE A 402 26.78 -19.19 -42.66
CA ILE A 402 27.20 -20.30 -43.51
C ILE A 402 27.89 -19.65 -44.73
N ARG A 403 29.20 -19.85 -44.87
CA ARG A 403 29.93 -19.61 -46.09
C ARG A 403 29.75 -20.78 -47.06
#